data_9743ec583cc08735ff0a28ed4adc6841
#
_entry.id   9743ec583cc08735ff0a28ed4adc6841
#
_cell.length_a   1.000
_cell.length_b   1.000
_cell.length_c   1.000
_cell.angle_alpha   90.00
_cell.angle_beta   90.00
_cell.angle_gamma   90.00
#
_symmetry.space_group_name_H-M   'P 1'
#
loop_
_entity.id
_entity.type
_entity.pdbx_description
1 polymer ?
#
loop_
_entity_poly.entity_id
_entity_poly.type
_entity_poly.pdbx_seq_one_letter_code
_entity_poly.pdbx_strand_id
1 'polypeptide(L)'
;PPKKGLYFGGDRPEPSKDRHVYKVLAFDAQSGSKLWEKDVHQGPPTTSIHLKNTYASETPVTDGSRVYAYFGNLGLFCLDMDGHELWTKRFEANPTRYGWGTAASPILHEGRLYIVNDNDKNSSLTALDASTGEEIWRINRDEPSNWATPYIWKHADRTELVTPGRNKVRSYDLNGKPLWQLGGMSSIVIPTPFAKHGLLYVTSGYVGDKIRPLFAIRPGASGDISLKEDETSNQFVAWYQA
;
A
#
# COMPACT_ATOMS: atom_id res chain seq x y z
N PRO A 1 2.88 -22.95 1.48
CA PRO A 1 1.59 -22.51 0.91
C PRO A 1 0.69 -21.96 2.01
N PRO A 2 -0.17 -20.97 1.70
CA PRO A 2 -1.07 -20.38 2.67
C PRO A 2 -2.02 -21.42 3.27
N LYS A 3 -2.39 -21.22 4.54
CA LYS A 3 -3.32 -22.12 5.23
C LYS A 3 -4.73 -21.97 4.68
N LYS A 4 -5.39 -23.07 4.33
CA LYS A 4 -6.79 -23.06 3.85
C LYS A 4 -7.77 -22.79 5.00
N GLY A 5 -8.94 -22.24 4.67
CA GLY A 5 -10.03 -21.99 5.61
C GLY A 5 -9.98 -20.63 6.29
N LEU A 6 -10.95 -20.36 7.14
CA LEU A 6 -11.00 -19.15 7.96
C LEU A 6 -9.95 -19.25 9.07
N TYR A 7 -9.15 -18.22 9.23
CA TYR A 7 -8.12 -18.15 10.24
C TYR A 7 -8.13 -16.77 10.90
N PHE A 8 -8.35 -16.75 12.19
CA PHE A 8 -8.23 -15.58 13.04
C PHE A 8 -6.89 -15.67 13.75
N GLY A 9 -5.83 -15.16 13.09
CA GLY A 9 -4.49 -15.20 13.66
C GLY A 9 -4.45 -14.55 15.04
N GLY A 10 -3.81 -15.18 16.01
CA GLY A 10 -3.69 -14.67 17.37
C GLY A 10 -2.26 -14.42 17.79
N ASP A 11 -1.39 -15.34 17.52
CA ASP A 11 0.01 -15.25 17.91
C ASP A 11 0.88 -14.72 16.78
N ARG A 12 1.94 -13.99 17.14
CA ARG A 12 2.97 -13.58 16.19
C ARG A 12 3.77 -14.81 15.78
N PRO A 13 3.63 -15.30 14.55
CA PRO A 13 4.47 -16.39 14.08
C PRO A 13 5.92 -15.90 13.94
N GLU A 14 6.86 -16.72 14.29
CA GLU A 14 8.27 -16.44 14.01
C GLU A 14 8.52 -16.40 12.49
N PRO A 15 9.48 -15.61 12.04
CA PRO A 15 9.93 -15.68 10.65
C PRO A 15 10.36 -17.10 10.27
N SER A 16 10.11 -17.50 9.02
CA SER A 16 10.61 -18.78 8.53
C SER A 16 12.14 -18.79 8.58
N LYS A 17 12.72 -19.92 9.01
CA LYS A 17 14.17 -20.15 8.96
C LYS A 17 14.62 -20.73 7.62
N ASP A 18 13.68 -21.12 6.78
CA ASP A 18 13.97 -21.70 5.49
C ASP A 18 14.50 -20.63 4.52
N ARG A 19 15.39 -21.03 3.64
CA ARG A 19 15.85 -20.19 2.55
C ARG A 19 14.72 -20.01 1.53
N HIS A 20 14.33 -18.77 1.30
CA HIS A 20 13.37 -18.36 0.26
C HIS A 20 14.09 -17.78 -0.93
N VAL A 21 13.54 -17.98 -2.12
CA VAL A 21 13.96 -17.32 -3.35
C VAL A 21 12.84 -16.38 -3.78
N TYR A 22 13.15 -15.08 -3.87
CA TYR A 22 12.23 -14.05 -4.33
C TYR A 22 12.43 -13.90 -5.84
N LYS A 23 11.35 -14.07 -6.59
CA LYS A 23 11.39 -14.14 -8.05
C LYS A 23 10.44 -13.13 -8.67
N VAL A 24 10.84 -12.56 -9.79
CA VAL A 24 9.98 -11.85 -10.73
C VAL A 24 9.89 -12.69 -12.00
N LEU A 25 8.67 -12.91 -12.48
CA LEU A 25 8.39 -13.71 -13.67
C LEU A 25 7.57 -12.89 -14.65
N ALA A 26 7.89 -12.99 -15.93
CA ALA A 26 7.07 -12.44 -17.00
C ALA A 26 6.51 -13.56 -17.86
N PHE A 27 5.24 -13.38 -18.25
CA PHE A 27 4.51 -14.32 -19.10
C PHE A 27 3.92 -13.56 -20.30
N ASP A 28 3.90 -14.21 -21.43
CA ASP A 28 3.14 -13.73 -22.57
C ASP A 28 1.64 -13.79 -22.26
N ALA A 29 0.95 -12.66 -22.40
CA ALA A 29 -0.45 -12.53 -22.00
C ALA A 29 -1.43 -13.31 -22.90
N GLN A 30 -1.03 -13.68 -24.12
CA GLN A 30 -1.88 -14.43 -25.05
C GLN A 30 -1.68 -15.92 -24.91
N SER A 31 -0.43 -16.38 -24.85
CA SER A 31 -0.09 -17.80 -24.82
C SER A 31 0.08 -18.36 -23.40
N GLY A 32 0.31 -17.51 -22.39
CA GLY A 32 0.68 -17.94 -21.04
C GLY A 32 2.11 -18.49 -20.94
N SER A 33 2.90 -18.43 -22.00
CA SER A 33 4.28 -18.90 -21.99
C SER A 33 5.17 -18.00 -21.15
N LYS A 34 6.03 -18.61 -20.34
CA LYS A 34 7.00 -17.83 -19.55
C LYS A 34 8.04 -17.22 -20.49
N LEU A 35 8.16 -15.89 -20.46
CA LEU A 35 9.15 -15.14 -21.22
C LEU A 35 10.50 -15.15 -20.50
N TRP A 36 10.49 -14.81 -19.22
CA TRP A 36 11.71 -14.83 -18.40
C TRP A 36 11.38 -15.00 -16.91
N GLU A 37 12.41 -15.29 -16.14
CA GLU A 37 12.39 -15.42 -14.68
C GLU A 37 13.69 -14.86 -14.11
N LYS A 38 13.57 -14.03 -13.07
CA LYS A 38 14.70 -13.41 -12.38
C LYS A 38 14.63 -13.66 -10.88
N ASP A 39 15.69 -14.24 -10.33
CA ASP A 39 15.91 -14.28 -8.88
C ASP A 39 16.46 -12.92 -8.42
N VAL A 40 15.66 -12.18 -7.64
CA VAL A 40 16.04 -10.84 -7.17
C VAL A 40 16.63 -10.87 -5.75
N HIS A 41 16.32 -11.92 -4.98
CA HIS A 41 16.91 -12.14 -3.66
C HIS A 41 16.81 -13.60 -3.23
N GLN A 42 17.76 -14.04 -2.39
CA GLN A 42 17.73 -15.35 -1.76
C GLN A 42 18.18 -15.24 -0.30
N GLY A 43 17.41 -15.83 0.61
CA GLY A 43 17.72 -15.84 2.03
C GLY A 43 16.52 -16.18 2.89
N PRO A 44 16.69 -16.33 4.20
CA PRO A 44 15.57 -16.43 5.13
C PRO A 44 14.84 -15.10 5.19
N PRO A 45 13.48 -15.11 5.32
CA PRO A 45 12.73 -13.89 5.54
C PRO A 45 13.12 -13.21 6.85
N THR A 46 13.06 -11.88 6.88
CA THR A 46 13.44 -11.08 8.06
C THR A 46 12.26 -10.80 9.00
N THR A 47 11.03 -11.02 8.53
CA THR A 47 9.79 -10.83 9.31
C THR A 47 8.86 -12.03 9.17
N SER A 48 7.94 -12.16 10.11
CA SER A 48 6.82 -13.10 10.01
C SER A 48 5.76 -12.61 9.02
N ILE A 49 4.87 -13.51 8.64
CA ILE A 49 3.68 -13.23 7.82
C ILE A 49 2.46 -13.95 8.40
N HIS A 50 1.26 -13.46 8.07
CA HIS A 50 0.02 -14.18 8.36
C HIS A 50 0.01 -15.54 7.64
N LEU A 51 -0.57 -16.57 8.23
CA LEU A 51 -0.61 -17.93 7.66
C LEU A 51 -1.32 -18.05 6.30
N LYS A 52 -2.11 -17.04 5.91
CA LYS A 52 -2.74 -16.92 4.60
C LYS A 52 -2.03 -15.92 3.68
N ASN A 53 -0.95 -15.31 4.13
CA ASN A 53 -0.16 -14.35 3.36
C ASN A 53 1.07 -15.03 2.73
N THR A 54 1.77 -14.30 1.87
CA THR A 54 3.05 -14.68 1.28
C THR A 54 4.06 -13.55 1.49
N TYR A 55 5.33 -13.81 1.19
CA TYR A 55 6.37 -12.77 1.17
C TYR A 55 6.41 -11.98 -0.15
N ALA A 56 5.37 -12.12 -0.99
CA ALA A 56 5.21 -11.49 -2.30
C ALA A 56 3.73 -11.16 -2.54
N SER A 57 3.15 -10.37 -1.65
CA SER A 57 1.72 -9.99 -1.71
C SER A 57 1.49 -8.67 -2.44
N GLU A 58 2.52 -7.87 -2.56
CA GLU A 58 2.47 -6.59 -3.25
C GLU A 58 2.41 -6.79 -4.76
N THR A 59 1.56 -6.02 -5.43
CA THR A 59 1.44 -6.04 -6.89
C THR A 59 2.54 -5.19 -7.51
N PRO A 60 3.34 -5.71 -8.47
CA PRO A 60 4.31 -4.92 -9.20
C PRO A 60 3.63 -3.85 -10.07
N VAL A 61 4.35 -2.77 -10.36
CA VAL A 61 3.90 -1.71 -11.28
C VAL A 61 4.88 -1.55 -12.45
N THR A 62 4.42 -0.97 -13.56
CA THR A 62 5.23 -0.77 -14.76
C THR A 62 4.93 0.57 -15.43
N ASP A 63 5.94 1.16 -16.06
CA ASP A 63 5.83 2.33 -16.96
C ASP A 63 5.82 1.93 -18.45
N GLY A 64 5.82 0.62 -18.73
CA GLY A 64 5.89 0.07 -20.09
C GLY A 64 7.33 -0.15 -20.58
N SER A 65 8.35 0.38 -19.90
CA SER A 65 9.78 0.17 -20.18
C SER A 65 10.50 -0.52 -19.01
N ARG A 66 9.94 -0.44 -17.82
CA ARG A 66 10.49 -1.03 -16.59
C ARG A 66 9.41 -1.71 -15.77
N VAL A 67 9.81 -2.68 -14.99
CA VAL A 67 8.98 -3.35 -13.98
C VAL A 67 9.55 -3.05 -12.60
N TYR A 68 8.69 -2.63 -11.68
CA TYR A 68 9.03 -2.32 -10.30
C TYR A 68 8.37 -3.33 -9.38
N ALA A 69 9.15 -4.28 -8.87
CA ALA A 69 8.70 -5.32 -7.96
C ALA A 69 9.06 -4.97 -6.51
N TYR A 70 8.05 -4.72 -5.70
CA TYR A 70 8.21 -4.39 -4.29
C TYR A 70 7.93 -5.60 -3.42
N PHE A 71 8.84 -5.90 -2.52
CA PHE A 71 8.69 -6.89 -1.45
C PHE A 71 8.86 -6.15 -0.13
N GLY A 72 7.78 -5.85 0.56
CA GLY A 72 7.67 -4.85 1.60
C GLY A 72 8.72 -4.91 2.71
N ASN A 73 9.16 -6.10 3.11
CA ASN A 73 10.19 -6.30 4.14
C ASN A 73 11.59 -6.50 3.58
N LEU A 74 11.76 -6.38 2.28
CA LEU A 74 13.03 -6.63 1.61
C LEU A 74 13.52 -5.43 0.83
N GLY A 75 12.65 -4.89 -0.04
CA GLY A 75 13.00 -3.78 -0.89
C GLY A 75 12.24 -3.73 -2.20
N LEU A 76 12.62 -2.77 -3.02
CA LEU A 76 12.10 -2.51 -4.36
C LEU A 76 13.17 -2.83 -5.38
N PHE A 77 12.80 -3.57 -6.41
CA PHE A 77 13.66 -4.01 -7.51
C PHE A 77 13.10 -3.45 -8.81
N CYS A 78 13.94 -2.76 -9.55
CA CYS A 78 13.62 -2.27 -10.89
C CYS A 78 14.31 -3.14 -11.93
N LEU A 79 13.53 -3.67 -12.85
CA LEU A 79 14.03 -4.47 -13.97
C LEU A 79 13.60 -3.83 -15.30
N ASP A 80 14.35 -4.07 -16.37
CA ASP A 80 13.86 -3.80 -17.71
C ASP A 80 12.81 -4.84 -18.16
N MET A 81 12.29 -4.70 -19.36
CA MET A 81 11.27 -5.62 -19.87
C MET A 81 11.82 -7.00 -20.25
N ASP A 82 13.14 -7.17 -20.27
CA ASP A 82 13.84 -8.43 -20.51
C ASP A 82 14.27 -9.12 -19.20
N GLY A 83 13.98 -8.51 -18.04
CA GLY A 83 14.27 -9.03 -16.71
C GLY A 83 15.68 -8.72 -16.19
N HIS A 84 16.44 -7.82 -16.81
CA HIS A 84 17.71 -7.37 -16.26
C HIS A 84 17.48 -6.34 -15.16
N GLU A 85 18.17 -6.52 -14.04
CA GLU A 85 18.09 -5.59 -12.93
C GLU A 85 18.78 -4.26 -13.28
N LEU A 86 18.05 -3.15 -13.16
CA LEU A 86 18.56 -1.79 -13.41
C LEU A 86 19.01 -1.14 -12.10
N TRP A 87 18.22 -1.26 -11.05
CA TRP A 87 18.57 -0.77 -9.71
C TRP A 87 17.77 -1.49 -8.63
N THR A 88 18.26 -1.44 -7.42
CA THR A 88 17.60 -1.98 -6.22
C THR A 88 17.67 -1.00 -5.06
N LYS A 89 16.54 -0.81 -4.35
CA LYS A 89 16.50 -0.08 -3.09
C LYS A 89 16.06 -1.00 -1.97
N ARG A 90 16.91 -1.16 -0.97
CA ARG A 90 16.59 -1.95 0.24
C ARG A 90 15.82 -1.10 1.24
N PHE A 91 14.88 -1.73 1.94
CA PHE A 91 14.15 -1.15 3.04
C PHE A 91 14.42 -1.90 4.32
N GLU A 92 14.32 -1.19 5.46
CA GLU A 92 14.35 -1.82 6.77
C GLU A 92 13.11 -2.68 6.96
N ALA A 93 13.31 -3.90 7.44
CA ALA A 93 12.23 -4.78 7.84
C ALA A 93 11.66 -4.31 9.18
N ASN A 94 10.40 -3.90 9.20
CA ASN A 94 9.72 -3.43 10.39
C ASN A 94 8.62 -4.41 10.81
N PRO A 95 8.38 -4.56 12.14
CA PRO A 95 7.31 -5.40 12.65
C PRO A 95 5.95 -4.84 12.25
N THR A 96 5.05 -5.73 11.85
CA THR A 96 3.65 -5.41 11.59
C THR A 96 2.76 -6.00 12.68
N ARG A 97 1.58 -5.44 12.87
CA ARG A 97 0.58 -5.91 13.83
C ARG A 97 0.36 -7.41 13.67
N TYR A 98 0.42 -8.12 14.76
CA TYR A 98 0.30 -9.58 14.84
C TYR A 98 1.32 -10.36 13.98
N GLY A 99 2.37 -9.71 13.50
CA GLY A 99 3.31 -10.34 12.59
C GLY A 99 2.71 -10.74 11.25
N TRP A 100 1.72 -10.00 10.75
CA TRP A 100 1.01 -10.38 9.53
C TRP A 100 1.76 -10.07 8.22
N GLY A 101 2.87 -9.36 8.31
CA GLY A 101 3.65 -8.96 7.15
C GLY A 101 3.07 -7.75 6.42
N THR A 102 3.59 -7.47 5.24
CA THR A 102 3.22 -6.33 4.39
C THR A 102 2.32 -6.77 3.24
N ALA A 103 1.59 -5.84 2.63
CA ALA A 103 0.80 -6.07 1.43
C ALA A 103 0.46 -4.78 0.64
N ALA A 104 0.78 -3.59 1.18
CA ALA A 104 0.57 -2.33 0.45
C ALA A 104 1.47 -2.27 -0.77
N SER A 105 0.88 -2.19 -1.96
CA SER A 105 1.62 -2.13 -3.23
C SER A 105 2.17 -0.72 -3.50
N PRO A 106 3.26 -0.59 -4.25
CA PRO A 106 3.72 0.71 -4.72
C PRO A 106 2.75 1.30 -5.75
N ILE A 107 2.76 2.62 -5.92
CA ILE A 107 2.10 3.31 -7.03
C ILE A 107 3.14 4.02 -7.86
N LEU A 108 2.99 3.93 -9.18
CA LEU A 108 3.77 4.69 -10.14
C LEU A 108 2.93 5.80 -10.75
N HIS A 109 3.41 7.02 -10.67
CA HIS A 109 2.76 8.18 -11.28
C HIS A 109 3.78 9.24 -11.68
N GLU A 110 3.76 9.66 -12.94
CA GLU A 110 4.62 10.73 -13.50
C GLU A 110 6.10 10.56 -13.15
N GLY A 111 6.66 9.35 -13.37
CA GLY A 111 8.07 9.04 -13.11
C GLY A 111 8.44 8.92 -11.63
N ARG A 112 7.45 8.88 -10.72
CA ARG A 112 7.67 8.72 -9.28
C ARG A 112 6.98 7.47 -8.76
N LEU A 113 7.65 6.76 -7.86
CA LEU A 113 7.11 5.64 -7.12
C LEU A 113 6.74 6.11 -5.71
N TYR A 114 5.50 5.86 -5.30
CA TYR A 114 5.01 6.18 -3.95
C TYR A 114 4.81 4.89 -3.17
N ILE A 115 5.42 4.81 -1.98
CA ILE A 115 5.40 3.63 -1.12
C ILE A 115 4.90 4.04 0.26
N VAL A 116 3.80 3.44 0.69
CA VAL A 116 3.36 3.46 2.09
C VAL A 116 3.94 2.25 2.80
N ASN A 117 4.64 2.48 3.89
CA ASN A 117 5.12 1.43 4.79
C ASN A 117 4.65 1.76 6.21
N ASP A 118 3.37 1.47 6.48
CA ASP A 118 2.79 1.62 7.81
C ASP A 118 3.01 0.34 8.62
N ASN A 119 3.65 0.48 9.76
CA ASN A 119 4.12 -0.61 10.61
C ASN A 119 4.09 -0.20 12.09
N ASP A 120 4.45 -1.10 12.99
CA ASP A 120 4.37 -0.85 14.44
C ASP A 120 5.61 -0.13 15.02
N LYS A 121 6.54 0.35 14.17
CA LYS A 121 7.79 0.98 14.63
C LYS A 121 8.02 2.36 13.99
N ASN A 122 8.14 2.42 12.65
CA ASN A 122 8.55 3.62 11.90
C ASN A 122 7.74 3.74 10.60
N SER A 123 6.48 4.10 10.73
CA SER A 123 5.60 4.27 9.57
C SER A 123 6.02 5.43 8.68
N SER A 124 5.97 5.24 7.38
CA SER A 124 6.41 6.24 6.41
C SER A 124 5.63 6.20 5.10
N LEU A 125 5.61 7.37 4.45
CA LEU A 125 5.26 7.53 3.05
C LEU A 125 6.49 8.09 2.34
N THR A 126 6.91 7.41 1.27
CA THR A 126 8.14 7.78 0.53
C THR A 126 7.84 7.94 -0.94
N ALA A 127 8.37 8.99 -1.56
CA ALA A 127 8.44 9.13 -3.02
C ALA A 127 9.87 8.89 -3.50
N LEU A 128 10.01 8.05 -4.53
CA LEU A 128 11.26 7.75 -5.19
C LEU A 128 11.22 8.18 -6.64
N ASP A 129 12.35 8.57 -7.19
CA ASP A 129 12.54 8.67 -8.64
C ASP A 129 12.50 7.27 -9.26
N ALA A 130 11.59 7.05 -10.21
CA ALA A 130 11.39 5.74 -10.81
C ALA A 130 12.57 5.31 -11.69
N SER A 131 13.38 6.26 -12.20
CA SER A 131 14.51 5.94 -13.06
C SER A 131 15.75 5.51 -12.28
N THR A 132 15.93 6.02 -11.06
CA THR A 132 17.16 5.81 -10.25
C THR A 132 16.93 5.07 -8.94
N GLY A 133 15.68 5.07 -8.41
CA GLY A 133 15.36 4.57 -7.07
C GLY A 133 15.78 5.53 -5.94
N GLU A 134 16.26 6.73 -6.26
CA GLU A 134 16.63 7.73 -5.26
C GLU A 134 15.41 8.31 -4.57
N GLU A 135 15.56 8.62 -3.29
CA GLU A 135 14.51 9.21 -2.48
C GLU A 135 14.34 10.70 -2.83
N ILE A 136 13.14 11.08 -3.32
CA ILE A 136 12.80 12.47 -3.59
C ILE A 136 12.37 13.15 -2.28
N TRP A 137 11.50 12.46 -1.52
CA TRP A 137 11.07 12.90 -0.19
C TRP A 137 10.54 11.72 0.63
N ARG A 138 10.53 11.89 1.96
CA ARG A 138 9.96 10.97 2.93
C ARG A 138 9.18 11.73 3.99
N ILE A 139 8.04 11.18 4.40
CA ILE A 139 7.21 11.68 5.49
C ILE A 139 7.08 10.56 6.53
N ASN A 140 7.36 10.88 7.79
CA ASN A 140 7.02 10.01 8.91
C ASN A 140 5.51 10.09 9.15
N ARG A 141 4.90 8.94 9.39
CA ARG A 141 3.46 8.81 9.60
C ARG A 141 3.19 8.31 11.02
N ASP A 142 2.18 8.86 11.67
CA ASP A 142 1.66 8.43 12.96
C ASP A 142 0.57 7.36 12.80
N GLU A 143 0.75 6.43 11.85
CA GLU A 143 -0.15 5.33 11.59
C GLU A 143 0.43 4.02 12.14
N PRO A 144 -0.37 3.18 12.82
CA PRO A 144 -0.01 1.79 13.06
C PRO A 144 -0.12 0.99 11.77
N SER A 145 0.29 -0.28 11.83
CA SER A 145 0.22 -1.20 10.68
C SER A 145 -1.11 -1.14 9.96
N ASN A 146 -1.05 -0.94 8.65
CA ASN A 146 -2.14 -1.13 7.72
C ASN A 146 -1.61 -1.70 6.39
N TRP A 147 -2.51 -2.12 5.52
CA TRP A 147 -2.17 -2.88 4.30
C TRP A 147 -2.75 -2.27 3.04
N ALA A 148 -3.38 -1.10 3.15
CA ALA A 148 -4.00 -0.43 2.01
C ALA A 148 -2.96 0.15 1.06
N THR A 149 -3.10 -0.15 -0.22
CA THR A 149 -2.34 0.51 -1.28
C THR A 149 -2.79 1.96 -1.41
N PRO A 150 -1.90 2.94 -1.52
CA PRO A 150 -2.25 4.33 -1.77
C PRO A 150 -2.93 4.51 -3.14
N TYR A 151 -3.54 5.65 -3.37
CA TYR A 151 -4.28 5.94 -4.60
C TYR A 151 -3.98 7.33 -5.15
N ILE A 152 -3.75 7.44 -6.46
CA ILE A 152 -3.66 8.73 -7.14
C ILE A 152 -5.06 9.16 -7.58
N TRP A 153 -5.57 10.19 -6.94
CA TRP A 153 -6.86 10.78 -7.27
C TRP A 153 -6.70 12.03 -8.14
N LYS A 154 -7.06 11.90 -9.40
CA LYS A 154 -7.11 13.02 -10.36
C LYS A 154 -8.52 13.56 -10.46
N HIS A 155 -8.68 14.85 -10.28
CA HIS A 155 -9.93 15.56 -10.45
C HIS A 155 -9.67 16.97 -10.99
N ALA A 156 -10.72 17.75 -11.24
CA ALA A 156 -10.61 19.05 -11.92
C ALA A 156 -9.69 20.05 -11.20
N ASP A 157 -9.67 20.01 -9.86
CA ASP A 157 -8.92 21.00 -9.09
C ASP A 157 -7.42 20.65 -8.96
N ARG A 158 -7.09 19.35 -8.83
CA ARG A 158 -5.71 18.89 -8.61
C ARG A 158 -5.56 17.37 -8.69
N THR A 159 -4.31 16.91 -8.64
CA THR A 159 -3.96 15.50 -8.41
C THR A 159 -3.51 15.31 -6.97
N GLU A 160 -4.03 14.29 -6.31
CA GLU A 160 -3.78 13.98 -4.91
C GLU A 160 -3.25 12.56 -4.73
N LEU A 161 -2.36 12.38 -3.76
CA LEU A 161 -1.93 11.08 -3.25
C LEU A 161 -2.72 10.78 -1.97
N VAL A 162 -3.65 9.83 -2.06
CA VAL A 162 -4.51 9.44 -0.94
C VAL A 162 -3.98 8.17 -0.29
N THR A 163 -3.79 8.22 1.03
CA THR A 163 -3.26 7.11 1.83
C THR A 163 -4.25 6.76 2.94
N PRO A 164 -4.98 5.66 2.82
CA PRO A 164 -5.78 5.18 3.94
C PRO A 164 -4.87 4.75 5.11
N GLY A 165 -5.35 4.97 6.32
CA GLY A 165 -4.70 4.53 7.54
C GLY A 165 -5.73 4.24 8.61
N ARG A 166 -5.33 3.54 9.67
CA ARG A 166 -6.20 3.19 10.80
C ARG A 166 -6.67 4.43 11.54
N ASN A 167 -5.76 5.36 11.83
CA ASN A 167 -6.10 6.57 12.54
C ASN A 167 -6.81 7.55 11.61
N LYS A 168 -6.27 7.71 10.39
CA LYS A 168 -6.79 8.68 9.42
C LYS A 168 -6.54 8.24 7.99
N VAL A 169 -7.48 8.55 7.12
CA VAL A 169 -7.18 8.74 5.69
C VAL A 169 -6.53 10.10 5.54
N ARG A 170 -5.43 10.18 4.81
CA ARG A 170 -4.74 11.44 4.51
C ARG A 170 -4.54 11.61 3.02
N SER A 171 -4.69 12.84 2.57
CA SER A 171 -4.32 13.25 1.23
C SER A 171 -3.16 14.22 1.25
N TYR A 172 -2.30 14.07 0.26
CA TYR A 172 -1.12 14.90 0.04
C TYR A 172 -1.09 15.37 -1.42
N ASP A 173 -0.42 16.49 -1.67
CA ASP A 173 0.03 16.78 -3.02
C ASP A 173 1.18 15.83 -3.41
N LEU A 174 1.59 15.86 -4.68
CA LEU A 174 2.65 14.95 -5.17
C LEU A 174 4.05 15.27 -4.63
N ASN A 175 4.20 16.38 -3.89
CA ASN A 175 5.44 16.77 -3.19
C ASN A 175 5.38 16.46 -1.69
N GLY A 176 4.33 15.77 -1.23
CA GLY A 176 4.19 15.32 0.15
C GLY A 176 3.58 16.33 1.11
N LYS A 177 3.10 17.48 0.63
CA LYS A 177 2.41 18.46 1.47
C LYS A 177 1.00 17.96 1.81
N PRO A 178 0.60 17.89 3.10
CA PRO A 178 -0.74 17.49 3.49
C PRO A 178 -1.80 18.43 2.92
N LEU A 179 -2.90 17.87 2.44
CA LEU A 179 -4.04 18.59 1.89
C LEU A 179 -5.27 18.47 2.79
N TRP A 180 -5.65 17.25 3.14
CA TRP A 180 -6.77 16.99 4.05
C TRP A 180 -6.58 15.66 4.79
N GLN A 181 -7.35 15.47 5.85
CA GLN A 181 -7.45 14.24 6.62
C GLN A 181 -8.89 13.92 6.99
N LEU A 182 -9.17 12.62 7.19
CA LEU A 182 -10.47 12.08 7.58
C LEU A 182 -10.28 11.01 8.65
N GLY A 183 -10.86 11.19 9.83
CA GLY A 183 -10.95 10.18 10.89
C GLY A 183 -12.12 9.21 10.70
N GLY A 184 -12.29 8.29 11.65
CA GLY A 184 -13.43 7.38 11.68
C GLY A 184 -13.23 6.06 10.93
N MET A 185 -12.00 5.68 10.64
CA MET A 185 -11.67 4.38 10.05
C MET A 185 -11.71 3.26 11.10
N SER A 186 -11.84 2.02 10.65
CA SER A 186 -11.78 0.84 11.52
C SER A 186 -10.33 0.40 11.81
N SER A 187 -10.16 -0.61 12.66
CA SER A 187 -8.86 -1.02 13.18
C SER A 187 -7.92 -1.66 12.16
N ILE A 188 -8.45 -2.13 11.04
CA ILE A 188 -7.71 -2.78 9.94
C ILE A 188 -8.13 -2.15 8.63
N VAL A 189 -7.15 -1.62 7.89
CA VAL A 189 -7.37 -0.98 6.60
C VAL A 189 -6.64 -1.78 5.52
N ILE A 190 -7.38 -2.32 4.58
CA ILE A 190 -6.87 -3.16 3.49
C ILE A 190 -7.30 -2.63 2.12
N PRO A 191 -8.58 -2.19 1.94
CA PRO A 191 -9.07 -1.79 0.64
C PRO A 191 -8.32 -0.59 0.07
N THR A 192 -7.96 -0.67 -1.20
CA THR A 192 -7.45 0.47 -1.97
C THR A 192 -8.60 1.44 -2.27
N PRO A 193 -8.43 2.75 -2.06
CA PRO A 193 -9.39 3.74 -2.52
C PRO A 193 -9.62 3.67 -4.02
N PHE A 194 -10.76 4.13 -4.48
CA PHE A 194 -11.04 4.32 -5.90
C PHE A 194 -11.91 5.56 -6.12
N ALA A 195 -11.83 6.14 -7.32
CA ALA A 195 -12.68 7.27 -7.70
C ALA A 195 -13.62 6.88 -8.84
N LYS A 196 -14.88 7.26 -8.72
CA LYS A 196 -15.91 7.09 -9.75
C LYS A 196 -17.04 8.11 -9.56
N HIS A 197 -17.67 8.51 -10.64
CA HIS A 197 -18.79 9.47 -10.62
C HIS A 197 -18.47 10.78 -9.89
N GLY A 198 -17.24 11.28 -10.01
CA GLY A 198 -16.81 12.53 -9.38
C GLY A 198 -16.52 12.44 -7.87
N LEU A 199 -16.57 11.26 -7.27
CA LEU A 199 -16.32 11.04 -5.85
C LEU A 199 -15.16 10.07 -5.64
N LEU A 200 -14.44 10.24 -4.53
CA LEU A 200 -13.48 9.28 -4.01
C LEU A 200 -14.14 8.41 -2.95
N TYR A 201 -13.95 7.10 -3.03
CA TYR A 201 -14.47 6.14 -2.08
C TYR A 201 -13.34 5.54 -1.25
N VAL A 202 -13.48 5.59 0.08
CA VAL A 202 -12.56 4.98 1.03
C VAL A 202 -13.33 4.15 2.04
N THR A 203 -12.82 2.97 2.35
CA THR A 203 -13.46 2.05 3.28
C THR A 203 -12.43 1.29 4.09
N SER A 204 -12.85 0.75 5.21
CA SER A 204 -12.07 -0.18 6.02
C SER A 204 -13.00 -1.15 6.75
N GLY A 205 -12.44 -2.23 7.30
CA GLY A 205 -13.22 -3.15 8.10
C GLY A 205 -12.45 -4.39 8.50
N TYR A 206 -12.74 -4.84 9.70
CA TYR A 206 -12.28 -6.10 10.21
C TYR A 206 -13.40 -6.81 10.96
N VAL A 207 -13.40 -8.12 10.99
CA VAL A 207 -14.48 -8.94 11.55
C VAL A 207 -14.78 -8.64 13.02
N GLY A 208 -13.80 -8.17 13.79
CA GLY A 208 -13.94 -7.76 15.18
C GLY A 208 -14.31 -6.29 15.42
N ASP A 209 -14.39 -5.48 14.35
CA ASP A 209 -14.71 -4.05 14.50
C ASP A 209 -16.21 -3.81 14.56
N LYS A 210 -16.62 -2.83 15.38
CA LYS A 210 -18.02 -2.41 15.52
C LYS A 210 -18.52 -1.71 14.26
N ILE A 211 -17.65 -0.96 13.60
CA ILE A 211 -17.98 -0.21 12.38
C ILE A 211 -17.11 -0.69 11.21
N ARG A 212 -17.65 -0.63 10.01
CA ARG A 212 -16.96 -0.89 8.74
C ARG A 212 -17.25 0.23 7.77
N PRO A 213 -16.67 1.41 8.02
CA PRO A 213 -17.05 2.65 7.37
C PRO A 213 -16.80 2.62 5.88
N LEU A 214 -17.72 3.24 5.14
CA LEU A 214 -17.56 3.61 3.75
C LEU A 214 -17.86 5.10 3.61
N PHE A 215 -16.88 5.86 3.14
CA PHE A 215 -17.00 7.30 2.88
C PHE A 215 -16.97 7.59 1.39
N ALA A 216 -17.79 8.52 0.94
CA ALA A 216 -17.69 9.13 -0.38
C ALA A 216 -17.29 10.60 -0.23
N ILE A 217 -16.17 10.97 -0.81
CA ILE A 217 -15.53 12.28 -0.62
C ILE A 217 -15.58 13.09 -1.90
N ARG A 218 -15.98 14.38 -1.78
CA ARG A 218 -16.00 15.34 -2.89
C ARG A 218 -14.62 15.90 -3.18
N PRO A 219 -14.34 16.27 -4.44
CA PRO A 219 -13.14 17.02 -4.81
C PRO A 219 -13.02 18.35 -4.03
N GLY A 220 -11.80 18.89 -3.97
CA GLY A 220 -11.56 20.19 -3.33
C GLY A 220 -11.47 20.15 -1.80
N ALA A 221 -11.48 18.97 -1.18
CA ALA A 221 -11.37 18.81 0.27
C ALA A 221 -10.08 19.46 0.82
N SER A 222 -10.16 20.08 2.00
CA SER A 222 -9.01 20.70 2.67
C SER A 222 -9.16 20.66 4.19
N GLY A 223 -8.04 20.55 4.92
CA GLY A 223 -8.01 20.50 6.37
C GLY A 223 -8.58 19.20 6.96
N ASP A 224 -9.20 19.25 8.12
CA ASP A 224 -9.86 18.09 8.74
C ASP A 224 -11.31 18.04 8.28
N ILE A 225 -11.64 16.97 7.53
CA ILE A 225 -12.98 16.75 6.98
C ILE A 225 -13.75 15.66 7.72
N SER A 226 -13.26 15.27 8.91
CA SER A 226 -13.92 14.24 9.74
C SER A 226 -15.37 14.64 10.07
N LEU A 227 -16.23 13.65 10.09
CA LEU A 227 -17.61 13.82 10.54
C LEU A 227 -17.67 13.97 12.06
N LYS A 228 -18.54 14.83 12.54
CA LYS A 228 -18.89 14.90 13.96
C LYS A 228 -19.81 13.74 14.33
N GLU A 229 -20.04 13.57 15.62
CA GLU A 229 -21.01 12.60 16.14
C GLU A 229 -22.38 12.82 15.47
N ASP A 230 -23.01 11.73 15.05
CA ASP A 230 -24.31 11.69 14.36
C ASP A 230 -24.36 12.33 12.95
N GLU A 231 -23.26 12.89 12.45
CA GLU A 231 -23.20 13.35 11.06
C GLU A 231 -22.97 12.18 10.09
N THR A 232 -23.68 12.21 8.96
CA THR A 232 -23.49 11.26 7.85
C THR A 232 -22.98 11.96 6.58
N SER A 233 -22.84 13.28 6.60
CA SER A 233 -22.31 14.09 5.51
C SER A 233 -21.85 15.46 6.02
N ASN A 234 -20.98 16.13 5.26
CA ASN A 234 -20.59 17.52 5.46
C ASN A 234 -20.25 18.16 4.11
N GLN A 235 -19.57 19.32 4.11
CA GLN A 235 -19.16 19.98 2.88
C GLN A 235 -18.37 19.06 1.94
N PHE A 236 -17.46 18.24 2.47
CA PHE A 236 -16.54 17.40 1.68
C PHE A 236 -16.89 15.90 1.70
N VAL A 237 -17.53 15.42 2.75
CA VAL A 237 -18.07 14.06 2.80
C VAL A 237 -19.47 14.09 2.21
N ALA A 238 -19.64 13.49 1.03
CA ALA A 238 -20.94 13.43 0.35
C ALA A 238 -21.95 12.58 1.11
N TRP A 239 -21.48 11.43 1.59
CA TRP A 239 -22.23 10.52 2.46
C TRP A 239 -21.25 9.55 3.17
N TYR A 240 -21.75 8.97 4.23
CA TYR A 240 -21.09 7.98 5.07
C TYR A 240 -22.06 6.84 5.40
N GLN A 241 -21.52 5.64 5.45
CA GLN A 241 -22.21 4.43 5.93
C GLN A 241 -21.26 3.67 6.87
N ALA A 242 -21.79 3.25 8.05
CA ALA A 242 -21.08 2.45 9.06
C ALA A 242 -21.23 0.96 8.82
#